data_caf21d9ef6ce687b3413791f2274af7d
#
_entry.id   caf21d9ef6ce687b3413791f2274af7d
#
_cell.length_a   1.000
_cell.length_b   1.000
_cell.length_c   1.000
_cell.angle_alpha   90.00
_cell.angle_beta   90.00
_cell.angle_gamma   90.00
#
_symmetry.space_group_name_H-M   'P 1'
#
loop_
_entity.id
_entity.type
_entity.pdbx_description
1 polymer ?
#
loop_
_entity_poly.entity_id
_entity_poly.type
_entity_poly.pdbx_seq_one_letter_code
_entity_poly.pdbx_strand_id
1 'polypeptide(L)'
;PNGYNAAHTSLALPPHNDFASYSWPPSVQALHMLVNEAVGGNSTILDGWGVLEGFRRDDPEAFDVLCRVPVPFREFDEHNETYACEPIVQLNARGQVVIFRYSNQLMQVMDHQDPETAAFYGAYYALSRRLLSTHLSRSFRLEGGQILIVASHRILHGREAIESAGNRHLQDAYFEHDNVRNRLTVL
;
A
#
# COMPACT_ATOMS: atom_id res chain seq x y z
N PRO A 1 12.10 21.07 -2.48
CA PRO A 1 12.87 19.95 -1.98
C PRO A 1 12.99 18.90 -3.06
N ASN A 2 14.18 18.39 -3.28
CA ASN A 2 14.42 17.27 -4.19
C ASN A 2 13.88 16.01 -3.49
N GLY A 3 12.63 15.64 -3.78
CA GLY A 3 12.04 14.45 -3.23
C GLY A 3 12.61 13.22 -3.93
N TYR A 4 13.26 12.33 -3.20
CA TYR A 4 13.70 11.04 -3.70
C TYR A 4 12.55 10.03 -3.81
N ASN A 5 11.40 10.36 -3.23
CA ASN A 5 10.18 9.55 -3.20
C ASN A 5 9.05 10.26 -3.97
N ALA A 6 8.27 9.53 -4.76
CA ALA A 6 7.12 10.04 -5.52
C ALA A 6 6.09 10.76 -4.62
N ALA A 7 5.99 10.40 -3.34
CA ALA A 7 5.12 11.07 -2.37
C ALA A 7 5.45 12.56 -2.19
N HIS A 8 6.71 12.96 -2.40
CA HIS A 8 7.17 14.34 -2.30
C HIS A 8 7.05 15.14 -3.62
N THR A 9 6.41 14.56 -4.63
CA THR A 9 6.19 15.19 -5.94
C THR A 9 4.73 15.57 -6.13
N SER A 10 4.41 16.28 -7.21
CA SER A 10 3.02 16.58 -7.62
C SER A 10 2.34 15.44 -8.39
N LEU A 11 3.05 14.36 -8.69
CA LEU A 11 2.51 13.22 -9.44
C LEU A 11 1.41 12.51 -8.65
N ALA A 12 0.49 11.87 -9.39
CA ALA A 12 -0.46 10.95 -8.77
C ALA A 12 0.26 9.76 -8.14
N LEU A 13 -0.24 9.31 -7.00
CA LEU A 13 0.21 8.09 -6.34
C LEU A 13 -0.87 7.02 -6.53
N PRO A 14 -0.59 5.98 -7.31
CA PRO A 14 -1.52 4.86 -7.44
C PRO A 14 -1.73 4.15 -6.09
N PRO A 15 -2.78 3.32 -5.97
CA PRO A 15 -3.03 2.57 -4.74
C PRO A 15 -1.81 1.77 -4.29
N HIS A 16 -1.43 1.92 -3.02
CA HIS A 16 -0.30 1.23 -2.39
C HIS A 16 -0.46 1.15 -0.87
N ASN A 17 0.37 0.35 -0.23
CA ASN A 17 0.68 0.50 1.21
C ASN A 17 2.14 0.86 1.39
N ASP A 18 2.40 1.57 2.49
CA ASP A 18 3.74 1.95 2.90
C ASP A 18 4.48 0.78 3.54
N PHE A 19 5.81 0.91 3.61
CA PHE A 19 6.70 -0.05 4.28
C PHE A 19 6.58 -1.50 3.77
N ALA A 20 6.29 -1.69 2.48
CA ALA A 20 6.32 -3.01 1.88
C ALA A 20 7.69 -3.72 2.02
N SER A 21 8.76 -2.94 2.25
CA SER A 21 10.13 -3.40 2.51
C SER A 21 10.39 -3.84 3.96
N TYR A 22 9.40 -3.77 4.85
CA TYR A 22 9.49 -4.31 6.20
C TYR A 22 9.03 -5.77 6.23
N SER A 23 9.72 -6.65 6.99
CA SER A 23 9.26 -8.02 7.20
C SER A 23 7.86 -8.04 7.83
N TRP A 24 7.60 -7.09 8.72
CA TRP A 24 6.27 -6.85 9.31
C TRP A 24 5.90 -5.38 9.15
N PRO A 25 5.14 -5.00 8.11
CA PRO A 25 4.70 -3.62 7.91
C PRO A 25 3.83 -3.11 9.05
N PRO A 26 3.84 -1.81 9.36
CA PRO A 26 2.91 -1.21 10.32
C PRO A 26 1.46 -1.52 9.96
N SER A 27 0.66 -1.85 10.96
CA SER A 27 -0.73 -2.30 10.75
C SER A 27 -1.76 -1.17 10.70
N VAL A 28 -1.43 -0.01 11.25
CA VAL A 28 -2.28 1.18 11.27
C VAL A 28 -1.46 2.39 10.83
N GLN A 29 -2.03 3.19 9.95
CA GLN A 29 -1.48 4.46 9.49
C GLN A 29 -2.46 5.60 9.77
N ALA A 30 -1.96 6.72 10.25
CA ALA A 30 -2.69 7.97 10.39
C ALA A 30 -2.09 9.03 9.45
N LEU A 31 -2.88 9.54 8.53
CA LEU A 31 -2.52 10.58 7.58
C LEU A 31 -3.17 11.89 8.04
N HIS A 32 -2.40 12.78 8.67
CA HIS A 32 -2.87 14.04 9.21
C HIS A 32 -2.57 15.17 8.22
N MET A 33 -3.60 15.76 7.66
CA MET A 33 -3.49 16.91 6.79
C MET A 33 -3.39 18.17 7.64
N LEU A 34 -2.22 18.76 7.74
CA LEU A 34 -2.00 20.00 8.48
C LEU A 34 -2.47 21.23 7.68
N VAL A 35 -2.13 21.27 6.38
CA VAL A 35 -2.51 22.35 5.47
C VAL A 35 -2.83 21.72 4.09
N ASN A 36 -3.90 22.18 3.45
CA ASN A 36 -4.26 21.75 2.11
C ASN A 36 -4.89 22.90 1.30
N GLU A 37 -4.05 23.77 0.75
CA GLU A 37 -4.44 24.90 -0.11
C GLU A 37 -4.26 24.59 -1.59
N ALA A 38 -3.65 23.42 -1.92
CA ALA A 38 -3.43 23.03 -3.32
C ALA A 38 -4.73 22.63 -4.01
N VAL A 39 -4.78 22.80 -5.33
CA VAL A 39 -5.84 22.25 -6.19
C VAL A 39 -5.45 20.85 -6.61
N GLY A 40 -6.41 19.93 -6.68
CA GLY A 40 -6.14 18.51 -6.89
C GLY A 40 -5.58 17.83 -5.63
N GLY A 41 -4.87 16.73 -5.81
CA GLY A 41 -4.24 15.98 -4.73
C GLY A 41 -5.22 15.34 -3.75
N ASN A 42 -6.44 15.02 -4.19
CA ASN A 42 -7.41 14.28 -3.39
C ASN A 42 -6.82 12.95 -2.92
N SER A 43 -7.11 12.58 -1.70
CA SER A 43 -6.77 11.28 -1.16
C SER A 43 -7.65 10.20 -1.77
N THR A 44 -7.08 9.06 -2.08
CA THR A 44 -7.83 7.89 -2.57
C THR A 44 -7.64 6.72 -1.62
N ILE A 45 -8.68 5.92 -1.44
CA ILE A 45 -8.65 4.68 -0.65
C ILE A 45 -9.32 3.54 -1.41
N LEU A 46 -8.86 2.33 -1.16
CA LEU A 46 -9.35 1.11 -1.78
C LEU A 46 -9.32 -0.04 -0.76
N ASP A 47 -10.42 -0.79 -0.63
CA ASP A 47 -10.43 -2.02 0.17
C ASP A 47 -9.69 -3.15 -0.56
N GLY A 48 -8.40 -3.29 -0.27
CA GLY A 48 -7.55 -4.30 -0.87
C GLY A 48 -8.00 -5.72 -0.56
N TRP A 49 -8.48 -6.00 0.66
CA TRP A 49 -9.00 -7.33 1.00
C TRP A 49 -10.26 -7.66 0.22
N GLY A 50 -11.16 -6.70 0.04
CA GLY A 50 -12.36 -6.89 -0.78
C GLY A 50 -12.01 -7.22 -2.23
N VAL A 51 -10.99 -6.56 -2.79
CA VAL A 51 -10.47 -6.88 -4.14
C VAL A 51 -9.86 -8.27 -4.18
N LEU A 52 -9.03 -8.63 -3.19
CA LEU A 52 -8.38 -9.95 -3.11
C LEU A 52 -9.38 -11.09 -2.99
N GLU A 53 -10.45 -10.93 -2.20
CA GLU A 53 -11.51 -11.95 -2.09
C GLU A 53 -12.28 -12.13 -3.41
N GLY A 54 -12.51 -11.05 -4.15
CA GLY A 54 -13.03 -11.13 -5.51
C GLY A 54 -12.06 -11.83 -6.46
N PHE A 55 -10.79 -11.46 -6.40
CA PHE A 55 -9.74 -12.05 -7.22
C PHE A 55 -9.58 -13.55 -6.96
N ARG A 56 -9.57 -13.96 -5.69
CA ARG A 56 -9.49 -15.36 -5.28
C ARG A 56 -10.63 -16.22 -5.84
N ARG A 57 -11.86 -15.67 -5.91
CA ARG A 57 -13.00 -16.39 -6.49
C ARG A 57 -12.89 -16.55 -8.00
N ASP A 58 -12.39 -15.52 -8.68
CA ASP A 58 -12.39 -15.47 -10.14
C ASP A 58 -11.15 -16.14 -10.74
N ASP A 59 -10.01 -16.11 -10.03
CA ASP A 59 -8.73 -16.68 -10.45
C ASP A 59 -7.97 -17.24 -9.24
N PRO A 60 -8.38 -18.41 -8.72
CA PRO A 60 -7.78 -19.01 -7.55
C PRO A 60 -6.32 -19.44 -7.75
N GLU A 61 -5.93 -19.79 -8.98
CA GLU A 61 -4.55 -20.18 -9.29
C GLU A 61 -3.61 -18.98 -9.22
N ALA A 62 -4.00 -17.86 -9.84
CA ALA A 62 -3.23 -16.63 -9.74
C ALA A 62 -3.19 -16.09 -8.29
N PHE A 63 -4.28 -16.22 -7.53
CA PHE A 63 -4.29 -15.85 -6.12
C PHE A 63 -3.31 -16.70 -5.29
N ASP A 64 -3.25 -18.01 -5.54
CA ASP A 64 -2.29 -18.91 -4.87
C ASP A 64 -0.84 -18.48 -5.16
N VAL A 65 -0.52 -18.15 -6.41
CA VAL A 65 0.80 -17.62 -6.77
C VAL A 65 1.17 -16.40 -5.95
N LEU A 66 0.24 -15.45 -5.75
CA LEU A 66 0.48 -14.25 -4.93
C LEU A 66 0.65 -14.54 -3.43
N CYS A 67 0.15 -15.70 -2.95
CA CYS A 67 0.29 -16.12 -1.56
C CYS A 67 1.60 -16.87 -1.28
N ARG A 68 2.17 -17.56 -2.29
CA ARG A 68 3.31 -18.46 -2.07
C ARG A 68 4.65 -17.97 -2.61
N VAL A 69 4.63 -17.09 -3.62
CA VAL A 69 5.86 -16.61 -4.25
C VAL A 69 6.41 -15.40 -3.49
N PRO A 70 7.60 -15.51 -2.87
CA PRO A 70 8.21 -14.38 -2.20
C PRO A 70 8.69 -13.34 -3.21
N VAL A 71 8.47 -12.08 -2.90
CA VAL A 71 8.81 -10.93 -3.74
C VAL A 71 9.76 -10.03 -2.99
N PRO A 72 10.88 -9.59 -3.58
CA PRO A 72 11.78 -8.66 -2.93
C PRO A 72 11.21 -7.23 -2.97
N PHE A 73 11.19 -6.59 -1.80
CA PHE A 73 10.90 -5.18 -1.62
C PHE A 73 12.08 -4.49 -0.97
N ARG A 74 12.44 -3.31 -1.44
CA ARG A 74 13.56 -2.55 -0.94
C ARG A 74 13.25 -1.06 -0.93
N GLU A 75 13.61 -0.40 0.16
CA GLU A 75 13.64 1.05 0.27
C GLU A 75 15.00 1.45 0.86
N PHE A 76 15.63 2.46 0.30
CA PHE A 76 16.92 2.94 0.80
C PHE A 76 17.07 4.44 0.54
N ASP A 77 17.79 5.07 1.43
CA ASP A 77 18.32 6.42 1.28
C ASP A 77 19.82 6.44 1.59
N GLU A 78 20.42 7.62 1.81
CA GLU A 78 21.83 7.77 2.11
C GLU A 78 22.26 7.07 3.42
N HIS A 79 21.33 6.89 4.38
CA HIS A 79 21.65 6.45 5.74
C HIS A 79 20.89 5.19 6.17
N ASN A 80 19.84 4.84 5.44
CA ASN A 80 18.93 3.76 5.84
C ASN A 80 18.64 2.83 4.67
N GLU A 81 18.50 1.56 4.99
CA GLU A 81 18.02 0.55 4.06
C GLU A 81 17.08 -0.40 4.78
N THR A 82 15.95 -0.69 4.16
CA THR A 82 15.02 -1.73 4.59
C THR A 82 14.79 -2.70 3.44
N TYR A 83 14.75 -3.98 3.76
CA TYR A 83 14.56 -5.06 2.79
C TYR A 83 13.70 -6.17 3.38
N ALA A 84 12.74 -6.63 2.60
CA ALA A 84 11.96 -7.83 2.89
C ALA A 84 11.77 -8.64 1.61
N CYS A 85 11.73 -9.97 1.74
CA CYS A 85 11.38 -10.87 0.65
C CYS A 85 10.18 -11.70 1.13
N GLU A 86 8.99 -11.26 0.75
CA GLU A 86 7.73 -11.73 1.31
C GLU A 86 6.64 -11.81 0.23
N PRO A 87 5.66 -12.72 0.33
CA PRO A 87 4.58 -12.77 -0.63
C PRO A 87 3.70 -11.52 -0.59
N ILE A 88 3.03 -11.24 -1.72
CA ILE A 88 2.07 -10.13 -1.86
C ILE A 88 0.90 -10.29 -0.90
N VAL A 89 0.44 -11.52 -0.69
CA VAL A 89 -0.69 -11.84 0.18
C VAL A 89 -0.26 -12.82 1.25
N GLN A 90 -0.48 -12.47 2.51
CA GLN A 90 -0.26 -13.41 3.62
C GLN A 90 -1.59 -13.86 4.20
N LEU A 91 -1.67 -15.17 4.46
CA LEU A 91 -2.85 -15.81 5.01
C LEU A 91 -2.58 -16.31 6.44
N ASN A 92 -3.59 -16.27 7.30
CA ASN A 92 -3.54 -16.98 8.57
C ASN A 92 -3.82 -18.48 8.40
N ALA A 93 -3.74 -19.24 9.49
CA ALA A 93 -3.98 -20.69 9.51
C ALA A 93 -5.42 -21.09 9.08
N ARG A 94 -6.34 -20.15 9.00
CA ARG A 94 -7.73 -20.34 8.52
C ARG A 94 -7.89 -19.96 7.05
N GLY A 95 -6.80 -19.59 6.36
CA GLY A 95 -6.84 -19.15 4.96
C GLY A 95 -7.44 -17.76 4.74
N GLN A 96 -7.53 -16.94 5.78
CA GLN A 96 -8.01 -15.56 5.68
C GLN A 96 -6.83 -14.62 5.43
N VAL A 97 -7.02 -13.62 4.58
CA VAL A 97 -6.01 -12.58 4.32
C VAL A 97 -5.74 -11.81 5.62
N VAL A 98 -4.46 -11.66 5.97
CA VAL A 98 -4.02 -10.89 7.15
C VAL A 98 -3.10 -9.74 6.78
N ILE A 99 -2.29 -9.89 5.72
CA ILE A 99 -1.48 -8.80 5.16
C ILE A 99 -1.65 -8.81 3.65
N PHE A 100 -1.88 -7.64 3.11
CA PHE A 100 -1.77 -7.35 1.69
C PHE A 100 -0.65 -6.34 1.48
N ARG A 101 0.42 -6.77 0.81
CA ARG A 101 1.62 -5.96 0.52
C ARG A 101 1.61 -5.56 -0.94
N TYR A 102 1.36 -4.29 -1.21
CA TYR A 102 1.26 -3.80 -2.58
C TYR A 102 1.95 -2.44 -2.73
N SER A 103 3.12 -2.42 -3.34
CA SER A 103 3.88 -1.21 -3.62
C SER A 103 4.74 -1.40 -4.86
N ASN A 104 4.30 -0.84 -5.99
CA ASN A 104 5.09 -0.86 -7.23
C ASN A 104 6.40 -0.10 -7.10
N GLN A 105 6.45 0.89 -6.21
CA GLN A 105 7.63 1.73 -6.03
C GLN A 105 8.77 0.97 -5.32
N LEU A 106 8.43 0.10 -4.37
CA LEU A 106 9.41 -0.61 -3.53
C LEU A 106 9.72 -2.02 -4.05
N MET A 107 8.84 -2.58 -4.90
CA MET A 107 9.03 -3.91 -5.47
C MET A 107 10.26 -3.92 -6.37
N GLN A 108 11.15 -4.89 -6.14
CA GLN A 108 12.35 -5.09 -6.94
C GLN A 108 12.11 -6.11 -8.05
N VAL A 109 12.98 -6.08 -9.05
CA VAL A 109 12.97 -7.05 -10.14
C VAL A 109 13.29 -8.45 -9.59
N MET A 110 12.47 -9.42 -9.95
CA MET A 110 12.69 -10.82 -9.58
C MET A 110 13.67 -11.48 -10.55
N ASP A 111 14.33 -12.54 -10.08
CA ASP A 111 15.24 -13.31 -10.92
C ASP A 111 14.46 -13.99 -12.08
N HIS A 112 14.84 -13.66 -13.30
CA HIS A 112 14.21 -14.22 -14.50
C HIS A 112 14.49 -15.72 -14.71
N GLN A 113 15.47 -16.28 -14.01
CA GLN A 113 15.80 -17.71 -14.03
C GLN A 113 14.93 -18.51 -13.06
N ASP A 114 14.27 -17.86 -12.10
CA ASP A 114 13.31 -18.52 -11.24
C ASP A 114 12.05 -18.90 -12.05
N PRO A 115 11.67 -20.19 -12.08
CA PRO A 115 10.50 -20.66 -12.84
C PRO A 115 9.18 -20.04 -12.37
N GLU A 116 9.11 -19.56 -11.14
CA GLU A 116 7.93 -18.90 -10.57
C GLU A 116 7.76 -17.45 -11.03
N THR A 117 8.82 -16.80 -11.51
CA THR A 117 8.81 -15.37 -11.86
C THR A 117 7.77 -15.04 -12.93
N ALA A 118 7.65 -15.85 -13.98
CA ALA A 118 6.68 -15.61 -15.04
C ALA A 118 5.23 -15.75 -14.53
N ALA A 119 4.96 -16.76 -13.71
CA ALA A 119 3.65 -16.98 -13.10
C ALA A 119 3.30 -15.82 -12.17
N PHE A 120 4.27 -15.37 -11.35
CA PHE A 120 4.09 -14.23 -10.47
C PHE A 120 3.72 -12.95 -11.23
N TYR A 121 4.49 -12.57 -12.25
CA TYR A 121 4.19 -11.36 -13.01
C TYR A 121 2.83 -11.43 -13.73
N GLY A 122 2.42 -12.60 -14.21
CA GLY A 122 1.08 -12.84 -14.76
C GLY A 122 -0.03 -12.57 -13.73
N ALA A 123 0.08 -13.16 -12.55
CA ALA A 123 -0.85 -12.99 -11.44
C ALA A 123 -0.87 -11.54 -10.93
N TYR A 124 0.31 -10.94 -10.76
CA TYR A 124 0.45 -9.56 -10.30
C TYR A 124 -0.15 -8.55 -11.29
N TYR A 125 0.05 -8.76 -12.60
CA TYR A 125 -0.56 -7.93 -13.63
C TYR A 125 -2.09 -8.04 -13.62
N ALA A 126 -2.64 -9.25 -13.50
CA ALA A 126 -4.08 -9.47 -13.40
C ALA A 126 -4.69 -8.78 -12.18
N LEU A 127 -4.04 -8.88 -11.00
CA LEU A 127 -4.44 -8.17 -9.80
C LEU A 127 -4.34 -6.65 -9.98
N SER A 128 -3.23 -6.15 -10.53
CA SER A 128 -3.00 -4.71 -10.72
C SER A 128 -4.09 -4.07 -11.59
N ARG A 129 -4.53 -4.74 -12.63
CA ARG A 129 -5.65 -4.26 -13.48
C ARG A 129 -6.93 -4.05 -12.68
N ARG A 130 -7.22 -4.90 -11.69
CA ARG A 130 -8.39 -4.74 -10.81
C ARG A 130 -8.21 -3.57 -9.86
N LEU A 131 -7.04 -3.46 -9.23
CA LEU A 131 -6.75 -2.40 -8.28
C LEU A 131 -6.78 -1.00 -8.92
N LEU A 132 -6.34 -0.89 -10.18
CA LEU A 132 -6.35 0.35 -10.94
C LEU A 132 -7.72 0.70 -11.54
N SER A 133 -8.72 -0.15 -11.37
CA SER A 133 -10.07 0.14 -11.82
C SER A 133 -10.71 1.22 -10.93
N THR A 134 -11.04 2.37 -11.52
CA THR A 134 -11.48 3.58 -10.80
C THR A 134 -12.76 3.39 -9.99
N HIS A 135 -13.65 2.47 -10.39
CA HIS A 135 -14.92 2.24 -9.69
C HIS A 135 -14.75 1.57 -8.31
N LEU A 136 -13.59 0.95 -8.04
CA LEU A 136 -13.28 0.33 -6.75
C LEU A 136 -12.67 1.30 -5.74
N SER A 137 -12.15 2.42 -6.21
CA SER A 137 -11.54 3.45 -5.38
C SER A 137 -12.55 4.50 -4.93
N ARG A 138 -12.31 5.11 -3.78
CA ARG A 138 -13.00 6.31 -3.31
C ARG A 138 -12.01 7.46 -3.24
N SER A 139 -12.38 8.57 -3.87
CA SER A 139 -11.62 9.82 -3.86
C SER A 139 -12.33 10.85 -3.00
N PHE A 140 -11.57 11.57 -2.18
CA PHE A 140 -12.08 12.65 -1.33
C PHE A 140 -10.97 13.64 -0.99
N ARG A 141 -11.36 14.87 -0.74
CA ARG A 141 -10.43 15.86 -0.23
C ARG A 141 -10.26 15.69 1.27
N LEU A 142 -9.03 15.64 1.73
CA LEU A 142 -8.68 15.70 3.14
C LEU A 142 -8.32 17.16 3.45
N GLU A 143 -9.15 17.83 4.24
CA GLU A 143 -8.99 19.24 4.60
C GLU A 143 -7.98 19.42 5.72
N GLY A 144 -7.44 20.64 5.83
CA GLY A 144 -6.55 20.99 6.94
C GLY A 144 -7.19 20.71 8.32
N GLY A 145 -6.45 20.05 9.20
CA GLY A 145 -6.90 19.60 10.50
C GLY A 145 -7.58 18.22 10.53
N GLN A 146 -7.84 17.61 9.39
CA GLN A 146 -8.45 16.27 9.33
C GLN A 146 -7.39 15.16 9.35
N ILE A 147 -7.75 14.04 9.93
CA ILE A 147 -6.92 12.83 9.99
C ILE A 147 -7.67 11.66 9.36
N LEU A 148 -7.02 11.01 8.39
CA LEU A 148 -7.46 9.72 7.87
C LEU A 148 -6.70 8.62 8.59
N ILE A 149 -7.41 7.68 9.23
CA ILE A 149 -6.82 6.50 9.88
C ILE A 149 -7.22 5.27 9.09
N VAL A 150 -6.26 4.46 8.69
CA VAL A 150 -6.47 3.25 7.90
C VAL A 150 -5.80 2.02 8.52
N ALA A 151 -6.43 0.86 8.32
CA ALA A 151 -5.82 -0.44 8.58
C ALA A 151 -4.90 -0.78 7.39
N SER A 152 -3.60 -0.51 7.51
CA SER A 152 -2.63 -0.56 6.40
C SER A 152 -2.46 -1.95 5.79
N HIS A 153 -2.71 -3.02 6.56
CA HIS A 153 -2.68 -4.39 6.03
C HIS A 153 -3.86 -4.72 5.12
N ARG A 154 -4.90 -3.88 5.11
CA ARG A 154 -6.15 -4.08 4.35
C ARG A 154 -6.37 -3.01 3.31
N ILE A 155 -6.22 -1.74 3.69
CA ILE A 155 -6.56 -0.60 2.86
C ILE A 155 -5.34 -0.14 2.08
N LEU A 156 -5.48 -0.05 0.77
CA LEU A 156 -4.55 0.68 -0.07
C LEU A 156 -4.97 2.14 -0.12
N HIS A 157 -3.99 3.02 -0.02
CA HIS A 157 -4.20 4.44 -0.17
C HIS A 157 -3.43 5.00 -1.35
N GLY A 158 -3.79 6.19 -1.78
CA GLY A 158 -3.14 6.88 -2.89
C GLY A 158 -3.52 8.35 -2.92
N ARG A 159 -3.15 9.01 -3.98
CA ARG A 159 -3.42 10.43 -4.18
C ARG A 159 -3.54 10.75 -5.65
N GLU A 160 -4.53 11.57 -6.01
CA GLU A 160 -4.60 12.19 -7.33
C GLU A 160 -3.44 13.18 -7.53
N ALA A 161 -3.18 13.55 -8.79
CA ALA A 161 -2.16 14.54 -9.09
C ALA A 161 -2.49 15.89 -8.43
N ILE A 162 -1.46 16.62 -8.00
CA ILE A 162 -1.58 18.00 -7.53
C ILE A 162 -1.44 18.90 -8.76
N GLU A 163 -2.49 19.68 -9.04
CA GLU A 163 -2.62 20.45 -10.29
C GLU A 163 -1.99 21.84 -10.18
N SER A 164 -2.00 22.45 -9.00
CA SER A 164 -1.46 23.78 -8.80
C SER A 164 -0.67 23.93 -7.51
N ALA A 165 0.20 24.96 -7.50
CA ALA A 165 0.92 25.37 -6.31
C ALA A 165 -0.05 25.84 -5.21
N GLY A 166 0.26 25.50 -3.98
CA GLY A 166 -0.42 25.87 -2.76
C GLY A 166 0.31 25.18 -1.63
N ASN A 167 0.19 25.69 -0.41
CA ASN A 167 0.75 25.02 0.74
C ASN A 167 -0.02 23.72 0.97
N ARG A 168 0.72 22.61 0.97
CA ARG A 168 0.19 21.30 1.30
C ARG A 168 1.16 20.60 2.23
N HIS A 169 0.71 20.32 3.44
CA HIS A 169 1.50 19.64 4.44
C HIS A 169 0.70 18.50 5.05
N LEU A 170 1.09 17.29 4.69
CA LEU A 170 0.58 16.05 5.26
C LEU A 170 1.68 15.47 6.14
N GLN A 171 1.31 15.09 7.34
CA GLN A 171 2.15 14.35 8.28
C GLN A 171 1.55 12.96 8.47
N ASP A 172 2.37 11.94 8.44
CA ASP A 172 1.94 10.57 8.67
C ASP A 172 2.56 10.01 9.96
N ALA A 173 1.85 9.05 10.54
CA ALA A 173 2.28 8.29 11.70
C ALA A 173 1.84 6.83 11.54
N TYR A 174 2.65 5.93 12.06
CA TYR A 174 2.45 4.49 11.92
C TYR A 174 2.43 3.81 13.27
N PHE A 175 1.56 2.81 13.41
CA PHE A 175 1.35 2.10 14.66
C PHE A 175 1.28 0.59 14.43
N GLU A 176 1.86 -0.16 15.36
CA GLU A 176 1.71 -1.61 15.40
C GLU A 176 0.35 -1.97 16.00
N HIS A 177 -0.24 -3.05 15.49
CA HIS A 177 -1.52 -3.56 15.94
C HIS A 177 -1.52 -3.84 17.47
N ASP A 178 -0.43 -4.38 17.99
CA ASP A 178 -0.33 -4.70 19.41
C ASP A 178 -0.30 -3.46 20.28
N ASN A 179 0.31 -2.36 19.82
CA ASN A 179 0.29 -1.09 20.54
C ASN A 179 -1.13 -0.53 20.64
N VAL A 180 -1.92 -0.61 19.55
CA VAL A 180 -3.31 -0.17 19.54
C VAL A 180 -4.17 -1.05 20.46
N ARG A 181 -4.04 -2.38 20.35
CA ARG A 181 -4.77 -3.33 21.20
C ARG A 181 -4.44 -3.18 22.67
N ASN A 182 -3.16 -3.07 23.00
CA ASN A 182 -2.70 -2.87 24.38
C ASN A 182 -3.35 -1.62 24.98
N ARG A 183 -3.37 -0.51 24.23
CA ARG A 183 -4.00 0.73 24.72
C ARG A 183 -5.50 0.56 24.98
N LEU A 184 -6.21 -0.15 24.11
CA LEU A 184 -7.65 -0.45 24.29
C LEU A 184 -7.92 -1.33 25.51
N THR A 185 -6.98 -2.21 25.89
CA THR A 185 -7.14 -3.10 27.04
C THR A 185 -6.94 -2.37 28.38
N VAL A 186 -6.19 -1.26 28.37
CA VAL A 186 -5.86 -0.46 29.55
C VAL A 186 -6.86 0.70 29.80
N LEU A 187 -7.69 1.03 28.82
CA LEU A 187 -8.77 2.03 28.93
C LEU A 187 -10.05 1.40 29.49
#